data_05535ffafa689cbf1847c841d112c992
#
_entry.id   05535ffafa689cbf1847c841d112c992
#
_cell.length_a   1.000
_cell.length_b   1.000
_cell.length_c   1.000
_cell.angle_alpha   90.00
_cell.angle_beta   90.00
_cell.angle_gamma   90.00
#
_symmetry.space_group_name_H-M   'P 1'
#
loop_
_entity.id
_entity.type
_entity.pdbx_description
1 polymer ?
#
loop_
_entity_poly.entity_id
_entity_poly.type
_entity_poly.pdbx_seq_one_letter_code
_entity_poly.pdbx_strand_id
1 'polypeptide(L)'
;LLVKNLVSDNAVKLSGQYNILGASMWRYRMTSDLWEISNLMKEAFAMNPHTCLCCDTSVSKIEAMSGAELNIVVGNEGLGAAQWLEENFGIPYIYAVPYGYQGTIRFLEAVSEKLRRPAAFDIMQRIRGKEKGLSMLRMYAMMGRRKQPVQGMIKGDYDFVKGVSAFLEEAGIQVIHKICSHSLKAIQEADTSVTYFKEEGQWLSVVRSLQHALVIGDDVLLQQCDATNQKLRAASPILSGSQVASHLPFMGEKGADSLQEFVQEYYQG
;
A
#
# COMPACT_ATOMS: atom_id res chain seq x y z
N LEU A 1 -16.91 15.37 -0.37
CA LEU A 1 -17.43 16.74 -0.42
C LEU A 1 -16.76 17.54 -1.55
N LEU A 2 -15.42 17.57 -1.62
CA LEU A 2 -14.64 18.36 -2.57
C LEU A 2 -14.95 17.97 -4.03
N VAL A 3 -14.90 16.68 -4.34
CA VAL A 3 -15.20 16.14 -5.68
C VAL A 3 -16.62 16.50 -6.11
N LYS A 4 -17.62 16.35 -5.23
CA LYS A 4 -19.04 16.65 -5.52
C LYS A 4 -19.31 18.11 -5.88
N ASN A 5 -18.45 19.03 -5.41
CA ASN A 5 -18.67 20.46 -5.60
C ASN A 5 -17.84 21.07 -6.73
N LEU A 6 -16.75 20.41 -7.14
CA LEU A 6 -15.79 20.97 -8.07
C LEU A 6 -15.76 20.28 -9.44
N VAL A 7 -16.09 18.96 -9.50
CA VAL A 7 -16.00 18.23 -10.77
C VAL A 7 -17.01 18.76 -11.77
N SER A 8 -16.55 19.05 -12.98
CA SER A 8 -17.38 19.62 -14.07
C SER A 8 -18.07 18.52 -14.86
N ASP A 9 -19.33 18.74 -15.23
CA ASP A 9 -20.12 17.84 -16.08
C ASP A 9 -19.63 17.81 -17.54
N ASN A 10 -18.90 18.85 -17.96
CA ASN A 10 -18.49 19.06 -19.35
C ASN A 10 -16.98 18.89 -19.57
N ALA A 11 -16.29 18.08 -18.76
CA ALA A 11 -14.86 17.87 -18.98
C ALA A 11 -14.58 17.13 -20.29
N VAL A 12 -13.53 17.57 -20.97
CA VAL A 12 -13.03 16.90 -22.18
C VAL A 12 -12.53 15.50 -21.81
N LYS A 13 -12.87 14.50 -22.62
CA LYS A 13 -12.36 13.13 -22.43
C LYS A 13 -10.83 13.07 -22.55
N LEU A 14 -10.20 12.52 -21.55
CA LEU A 14 -8.74 12.42 -21.38
C LEU A 14 -8.29 10.98 -21.63
N SER A 15 -8.17 10.62 -22.92
CA SER A 15 -7.75 9.28 -23.32
C SER A 15 -6.37 8.94 -22.76
N GLY A 16 -6.22 7.73 -22.23
CA GLY A 16 -4.97 7.24 -21.62
C GLY A 16 -4.64 7.91 -20.30
N GLN A 17 -5.61 8.52 -19.62
CA GLN A 17 -5.39 9.15 -18.32
C GLN A 17 -6.29 8.58 -17.23
N TYR A 18 -5.77 8.60 -16.00
CA TYR A 18 -6.47 8.11 -14.82
C TYR A 18 -6.33 9.07 -13.64
N ASN A 19 -7.27 9.02 -12.71
CA ASN A 19 -7.17 9.73 -11.43
C ASN A 19 -6.68 8.79 -10.33
N ILE A 20 -5.97 9.33 -9.34
CA ILE A 20 -5.60 8.65 -8.10
C ILE A 20 -6.39 9.26 -6.95
N LEU A 21 -7.05 8.41 -6.16
CA LEU A 21 -7.92 8.77 -5.04
C LEU A 21 -7.46 8.06 -3.76
N GLY A 22 -7.62 8.72 -2.62
CA GLY A 22 -7.22 8.17 -1.32
C GLY A 22 -5.73 8.25 -1.02
N ALA A 23 -4.96 8.98 -1.84
CA ALA A 23 -3.59 9.32 -1.50
C ALA A 23 -3.57 10.43 -0.46
N SER A 24 -2.59 10.39 0.45
CA SER A 24 -2.39 11.44 1.46
C SER A 24 -0.90 11.71 1.64
N MET A 25 -0.49 12.97 1.53
CA MET A 25 0.89 13.40 1.80
C MET A 25 1.34 13.17 3.24
N TRP A 26 0.39 12.89 4.13
CA TRP A 26 0.68 12.50 5.51
C TRP A 26 1.25 11.08 5.61
N ARG A 27 0.96 10.21 4.65
CA ARG A 27 1.50 8.84 4.63
C ARG A 27 2.99 8.86 4.30
N TYR A 28 3.76 8.10 5.09
CA TYR A 28 5.19 7.97 4.88
C TYR A 28 5.49 7.40 3.49
N ARG A 29 6.35 8.06 2.74
CA ARG A 29 6.78 7.71 1.36
C ARG A 29 5.66 7.72 0.30
N MET A 30 4.52 8.38 0.54
CA MET A 30 3.43 8.44 -0.43
C MET A 30 3.87 8.99 -1.80
N THR A 31 4.75 9.98 -1.84
CA THR A 31 5.28 10.51 -3.10
C THR A 31 6.02 9.44 -3.92
N SER A 32 6.79 8.58 -3.24
CA SER A 32 7.48 7.45 -3.89
C SER A 32 6.50 6.40 -4.39
N ASP A 33 5.47 6.11 -3.61
CA ASP A 33 4.40 5.18 -3.98
C ASP A 33 3.63 5.66 -5.21
N LEU A 34 3.28 6.96 -5.26
CA LEU A 34 2.62 7.56 -6.41
C LEU A 34 3.47 7.53 -7.68
N TRP A 35 4.78 7.76 -7.53
CA TRP A 35 5.72 7.66 -8.64
C TRP A 35 5.82 6.23 -9.15
N GLU A 36 5.88 5.24 -8.27
CA GLU A 36 5.93 3.82 -8.65
C GLU A 36 4.63 3.38 -9.34
N ILE A 37 3.46 3.76 -8.81
CA ILE A 37 2.17 3.51 -9.47
C ILE A 37 2.15 4.13 -10.87
N SER A 38 2.66 5.35 -11.00
CA SER A 38 2.71 6.03 -12.30
C SER A 38 3.59 5.30 -13.31
N ASN A 39 4.73 4.78 -12.87
CA ASN A 39 5.60 3.97 -13.72
C ASN A 39 4.94 2.65 -14.12
N LEU A 40 4.32 1.93 -13.18
CA LEU A 40 3.60 0.70 -13.45
C LEU A 40 2.48 0.91 -14.48
N MET A 41 1.68 1.97 -14.32
CA MET A 41 0.59 2.29 -15.24
C MET A 41 1.10 2.69 -16.63
N LYS A 42 2.22 3.42 -16.67
CA LYS A 42 2.84 3.79 -17.94
C LYS A 42 3.44 2.58 -18.67
N GLU A 43 4.16 1.71 -17.97
CA GLU A 43 4.76 0.50 -18.54
C GLU A 43 3.70 -0.51 -18.96
N ALA A 44 2.69 -0.76 -18.10
CA ALA A 44 1.72 -1.83 -18.33
C ALA A 44 0.61 -1.43 -19.32
N PHE A 45 0.21 -0.15 -19.38
CA PHE A 45 -0.99 0.29 -20.11
C PHE A 45 -0.78 1.53 -20.97
N ALA A 46 0.41 2.13 -20.99
CA ALA A 46 0.73 3.41 -21.62
C ALA A 46 -0.18 4.56 -21.11
N MET A 47 -0.59 4.52 -19.83
CA MET A 47 -1.45 5.52 -19.19
C MET A 47 -0.65 6.45 -18.27
N ASN A 48 -1.12 7.70 -18.17
CA ASN A 48 -0.51 8.72 -17.32
C ASN A 48 -1.51 9.23 -16.27
N PRO A 49 -1.05 9.64 -15.06
CA PRO A 49 -1.93 10.24 -14.08
C PRO A 49 -2.42 11.62 -14.57
N HIS A 50 -3.73 11.85 -14.44
CA HIS A 50 -4.33 13.17 -14.65
C HIS A 50 -4.34 13.97 -13.36
N THR A 51 -4.96 13.40 -12.32
CA THR A 51 -5.11 14.04 -11.02
C THR A 51 -4.79 13.04 -9.92
N CYS A 52 -3.96 13.47 -8.96
CA CYS A 52 -3.83 12.78 -7.67
C CYS A 52 -4.52 13.65 -6.62
N LEU A 53 -5.72 13.26 -6.21
CA LEU A 53 -6.51 14.04 -5.26
C LEU A 53 -5.79 14.14 -3.91
N CYS A 54 -5.66 15.36 -3.39
CA CYS A 54 -4.93 15.72 -2.18
C CYS A 54 -3.40 15.57 -2.25
N CYS A 55 -2.83 15.30 -3.43
CA CYS A 55 -1.39 15.21 -3.64
C CYS A 55 -1.05 15.90 -4.97
N ASP A 56 -0.38 17.06 -4.89
CA ASP A 56 0.11 17.81 -6.07
C ASP A 56 -0.97 18.01 -7.17
N THR A 57 -2.11 18.55 -6.79
CA THR A 57 -3.21 18.83 -7.71
C THR A 57 -3.64 20.31 -7.67
N SER A 58 -4.39 20.74 -8.69
CA SER A 58 -4.99 22.06 -8.78
C SER A 58 -6.51 21.97 -8.90
N VAL A 59 -7.21 23.06 -8.63
CA VAL A 59 -8.67 23.11 -8.79
C VAL A 59 -9.08 22.74 -10.22
N SER A 60 -8.39 23.27 -11.22
CA SER A 60 -8.66 22.96 -12.64
C SER A 60 -8.51 21.47 -12.98
N LYS A 61 -7.53 20.78 -12.37
CA LYS A 61 -7.38 19.32 -12.51
C LYS A 61 -8.55 18.58 -11.85
N ILE A 62 -9.01 19.05 -10.69
CA ILE A 62 -10.18 18.46 -10.02
C ILE A 62 -11.45 18.65 -10.86
N GLU A 63 -11.65 19.83 -11.42
CA GLU A 63 -12.78 20.13 -12.32
C GLU A 63 -12.79 19.20 -13.54
N ALA A 64 -11.62 18.85 -14.08
CA ALA A 64 -11.47 17.97 -15.24
C ALA A 64 -11.44 16.46 -14.92
N MET A 65 -11.59 16.04 -13.66
CA MET A 65 -11.52 14.63 -13.26
C MET A 65 -12.52 13.73 -13.98
N SER A 66 -13.71 14.26 -14.33
CA SER A 66 -14.75 13.53 -15.07
C SER A 66 -14.35 13.14 -16.50
N GLY A 67 -13.24 13.66 -17.01
CA GLY A 67 -12.66 13.29 -18.31
C GLY A 67 -11.81 12.01 -18.29
N ALA A 68 -11.31 11.55 -17.16
CA ALA A 68 -10.41 10.40 -17.07
C ALA A 68 -11.10 9.08 -17.45
N GLU A 69 -10.29 8.07 -17.85
CA GLU A 69 -10.78 6.74 -18.21
C GLU A 69 -10.97 5.83 -17.00
N LEU A 70 -10.22 6.06 -15.91
CA LEU A 70 -10.19 5.18 -14.74
C LEU A 70 -9.92 5.98 -13.47
N ASN A 71 -10.52 5.56 -12.36
CA ASN A 71 -10.14 6.00 -11.02
C ASN A 71 -9.41 4.87 -10.29
N ILE A 72 -8.21 5.15 -9.78
CA ILE A 72 -7.40 4.23 -8.98
C ILE A 72 -7.49 4.65 -7.52
N VAL A 73 -8.06 3.80 -6.68
CA VAL A 73 -8.17 4.04 -5.23
C VAL A 73 -6.99 3.36 -4.53
N VAL A 74 -6.12 4.18 -3.93
CA VAL A 74 -4.91 3.75 -3.22
C VAL A 74 -5.04 3.84 -1.70
N GLY A 75 -6.21 4.19 -1.23
CA GLY A 75 -6.55 4.25 0.19
C GLY A 75 -8.05 4.31 0.36
N ASN A 76 -8.54 3.66 1.39
CA ASN A 76 -9.95 3.53 1.73
C ASN A 76 -10.70 4.89 1.71
N GLU A 77 -10.03 5.96 2.08
CA GLU A 77 -10.58 7.32 2.12
C GLU A 77 -11.03 7.83 0.76
N GLY A 78 -10.47 7.27 -0.32
CA GLY A 78 -10.81 7.62 -1.70
C GLY A 78 -12.06 6.92 -2.23
N LEU A 79 -12.54 5.87 -1.56
CA LEU A 79 -13.59 4.99 -2.09
C LEU A 79 -14.91 5.73 -2.33
N GLY A 80 -15.33 6.58 -1.38
CA GLY A 80 -16.57 7.34 -1.55
C GLY A 80 -16.54 8.35 -2.70
N ALA A 81 -15.35 8.90 -3.02
CA ALA A 81 -15.17 9.75 -4.19
C ALA A 81 -15.21 8.95 -5.49
N ALA A 82 -14.59 7.76 -5.49
CA ALA A 82 -14.58 6.87 -6.65
C ALA A 82 -15.98 6.37 -7.02
N GLN A 83 -16.76 5.93 -6.03
CA GLN A 83 -18.15 5.52 -6.20
C GLN A 83 -19.01 6.66 -6.78
N TRP A 84 -18.87 7.85 -6.22
CA TRP A 84 -19.60 9.01 -6.72
C TRP A 84 -19.25 9.36 -8.17
N LEU A 85 -17.96 9.28 -8.56
CA LEU A 85 -17.51 9.50 -9.94
C LEU A 85 -18.03 8.43 -10.90
N GLU A 86 -18.11 7.16 -10.47
CA GLU A 86 -18.70 6.10 -11.27
C GLU A 86 -20.21 6.29 -11.46
N GLU A 87 -20.95 6.62 -10.38
CA GLU A 87 -22.40 6.84 -10.41
C GLU A 87 -22.81 8.04 -11.28
N ASN A 88 -22.05 9.14 -11.23
CA ASN A 88 -22.46 10.39 -11.89
C ASN A 88 -21.82 10.58 -13.28
N PHE A 89 -20.65 10.02 -13.54
CA PHE A 89 -19.90 10.21 -14.79
C PHE A 89 -19.57 8.92 -15.52
N GLY A 90 -19.91 7.75 -14.95
CA GLY A 90 -19.64 6.45 -15.54
C GLY A 90 -18.14 6.10 -15.60
N ILE A 91 -17.29 6.76 -14.79
CA ILE A 91 -15.85 6.47 -14.76
C ILE A 91 -15.63 5.28 -13.85
N PRO A 92 -15.19 4.15 -14.39
CA PRO A 92 -14.95 2.96 -13.56
C PRO A 92 -13.85 3.21 -12.55
N TYR A 93 -13.87 2.46 -11.44
CA TYR A 93 -12.78 2.49 -10.47
C TYR A 93 -12.29 1.10 -10.13
N ILE A 94 -11.04 1.05 -9.64
CA ILE A 94 -10.48 -0.10 -8.94
C ILE A 94 -10.10 0.31 -7.51
N TYR A 95 -10.25 -0.63 -6.58
CA TYR A 95 -9.70 -0.53 -5.24
C TYR A 95 -8.82 -1.76 -5.00
N ALA A 96 -7.58 -1.66 -5.42
CA ALA A 96 -6.57 -2.70 -5.27
C ALA A 96 -5.23 -2.02 -5.02
N VAL A 97 -4.75 -2.05 -3.78
CA VAL A 97 -3.51 -1.38 -3.39
C VAL A 97 -2.33 -2.31 -3.63
N PRO A 98 -1.30 -1.91 -4.41
CA PRO A 98 -0.25 -2.81 -4.89
C PRO A 98 0.87 -3.02 -3.86
N TYR A 99 0.58 -3.54 -2.66
CA TYR A 99 1.60 -3.95 -1.71
C TYR A 99 2.07 -5.38 -2.00
N GLY A 100 3.39 -5.57 -2.08
CA GLY A 100 4.02 -6.83 -2.41
C GLY A 100 3.85 -7.26 -3.88
N TYR A 101 4.47 -8.37 -4.27
CA TYR A 101 4.37 -8.86 -5.67
C TYR A 101 2.96 -9.32 -6.02
N GLN A 102 2.32 -10.10 -5.16
CA GLN A 102 0.95 -10.56 -5.36
C GLN A 102 -0.03 -9.38 -5.38
N GLY A 103 0.14 -8.38 -4.49
CA GLY A 103 -0.66 -7.17 -4.50
C GLY A 103 -0.50 -6.39 -5.81
N THR A 104 0.72 -6.31 -6.33
CA THR A 104 1.02 -5.63 -7.60
C THR A 104 0.42 -6.39 -8.79
N ILE A 105 0.48 -7.73 -8.79
CA ILE A 105 -0.16 -8.55 -9.83
C ILE A 105 -1.68 -8.33 -9.82
N ARG A 106 -2.32 -8.44 -8.64
CA ARG A 106 -3.77 -8.20 -8.50
C ARG A 106 -4.18 -6.79 -8.94
N PHE A 107 -3.37 -5.79 -8.63
CA PHE A 107 -3.58 -4.42 -9.10
C PHE A 107 -3.59 -4.33 -10.62
N LEU A 108 -2.59 -4.87 -11.30
CA LEU A 108 -2.51 -4.86 -12.77
C LEU A 108 -3.63 -5.68 -13.42
N GLU A 109 -4.03 -6.80 -12.82
CA GLU A 109 -5.16 -7.62 -13.27
C GLU A 109 -6.49 -6.87 -13.12
N ALA A 110 -6.72 -6.18 -12.00
CA ALA A 110 -7.91 -5.36 -11.79
C ALA A 110 -8.01 -4.21 -12.79
N VAL A 111 -6.89 -3.53 -13.09
CA VAL A 111 -6.84 -2.53 -14.16
C VAL A 111 -7.15 -3.14 -15.51
N SER A 112 -6.56 -4.29 -15.84
CA SER A 112 -6.78 -4.99 -17.11
C SER A 112 -8.25 -5.34 -17.31
N GLU A 113 -8.91 -5.83 -16.27
CA GLU A 113 -10.33 -6.20 -16.28
C GLU A 113 -11.21 -4.96 -16.51
N LYS A 114 -10.99 -3.90 -15.74
CA LYS A 114 -11.79 -2.66 -15.85
C LYS A 114 -11.64 -1.96 -17.20
N LEU A 115 -10.42 -1.91 -17.73
CA LEU A 115 -10.14 -1.30 -19.04
C LEU A 115 -10.43 -2.25 -20.22
N ARG A 116 -10.70 -3.54 -19.96
CA ARG A 116 -10.80 -4.59 -21.00
C ARG A 116 -9.57 -4.60 -21.92
N ARG A 117 -8.41 -4.37 -21.35
CA ARG A 117 -7.12 -4.26 -22.03
C ARG A 117 -6.06 -4.99 -21.20
N PRO A 118 -5.35 -5.99 -21.77
CA PRO A 118 -4.33 -6.72 -21.03
C PRO A 118 -3.16 -5.79 -20.65
N ALA A 119 -2.58 -6.00 -19.47
CA ALA A 119 -1.30 -5.42 -19.13
C ALA A 119 -0.20 -5.95 -20.06
N ALA A 120 0.85 -5.16 -20.28
CA ALA A 120 1.99 -5.59 -21.07
C ALA A 120 2.59 -6.88 -20.51
N PHE A 121 2.85 -7.84 -21.41
CA PHE A 121 3.28 -9.19 -21.04
C PHE A 121 4.59 -9.18 -20.24
N ASP A 122 5.55 -8.37 -20.64
CA ASP A 122 6.89 -8.32 -20.04
C ASP A 122 6.87 -7.93 -18.57
N ILE A 123 6.07 -6.92 -18.20
CA ILE A 123 5.95 -6.49 -16.81
C ILE A 123 5.28 -7.58 -15.96
N MET A 124 4.23 -8.21 -16.46
CA MET A 124 3.55 -9.29 -15.75
C MET A 124 4.46 -10.50 -15.53
N GLN A 125 5.27 -10.87 -16.54
CA GLN A 125 6.25 -11.96 -16.40
C GLN A 125 7.36 -11.63 -15.43
N ARG A 126 7.87 -10.40 -15.45
CA ARG A 126 8.90 -9.92 -14.54
C ARG A 126 8.44 -10.01 -13.08
N ILE A 127 7.26 -9.47 -12.78
CA ILE A 127 6.73 -9.46 -11.40
C ILE A 127 6.41 -10.87 -10.92
N ARG A 128 5.80 -11.72 -11.76
CA ARG A 128 5.54 -13.14 -11.43
C ARG A 128 6.82 -13.95 -11.22
N GLY A 129 7.89 -13.60 -11.92
CA GLY A 129 9.21 -14.21 -11.71
C GLY A 129 9.77 -13.89 -10.31
N LYS A 130 9.65 -12.64 -9.88
CA LYS A 130 10.07 -12.20 -8.54
C LYS A 130 9.20 -12.81 -7.43
N GLU A 131 7.91 -12.89 -7.62
CA GLU A 131 6.99 -13.55 -6.68
C GLU A 131 7.36 -15.01 -6.43
N LYS A 132 7.71 -15.75 -7.48
CA LYS A 132 8.23 -17.12 -7.33
C LYS A 132 9.53 -17.17 -6.52
N GLY A 133 10.41 -16.16 -6.69
CA GLY A 133 11.63 -16.01 -5.89
C GLY A 133 11.35 -15.84 -4.39
N LEU A 134 10.31 -15.08 -4.04
CA LEU A 134 9.87 -14.92 -2.65
C LEU A 134 9.41 -16.26 -2.03
N SER A 135 8.68 -17.05 -2.79
CA SER A 135 8.27 -18.39 -2.36
C SER A 135 9.45 -19.32 -2.07
N MET A 136 10.55 -19.21 -2.84
CA MET A 136 11.79 -19.94 -2.55
C MET A 136 12.45 -19.45 -1.27
N LEU A 137 12.49 -18.14 -1.02
CA LEU A 137 13.00 -17.57 0.22
C LEU A 137 12.27 -18.13 1.45
N ARG A 138 10.94 -18.19 1.38
CA ARG A 138 10.12 -18.84 2.41
C ARG A 138 10.54 -20.29 2.66
N MET A 139 10.75 -21.05 1.61
CA MET A 139 11.18 -22.45 1.74
C MET A 139 12.54 -22.56 2.46
N TYR A 140 13.52 -21.73 2.12
CA TYR A 140 14.81 -21.68 2.80
C TYR A 140 14.67 -21.26 4.27
N ALA A 141 13.84 -20.28 4.57
CA ALA A 141 13.57 -19.86 5.94
C ALA A 141 12.96 -20.98 6.79
N MET A 142 12.08 -21.80 6.22
CA MET A 142 11.47 -22.96 6.90
C MET A 142 12.47 -24.12 7.10
N MET A 143 13.47 -24.26 6.22
CA MET A 143 14.53 -25.28 6.33
C MET A 143 15.66 -24.85 7.26
N GLY A 144 15.72 -23.57 7.65
CA GLY A 144 16.75 -23.01 8.51
C GLY A 144 16.64 -23.50 9.96
N ARG A 145 17.72 -23.26 10.75
CA ARG A 145 17.87 -23.76 12.13
C ARG A 145 16.93 -23.09 13.17
N ARG A 146 16.08 -22.16 12.81
CA ARG A 146 15.17 -21.53 13.76
C ARG A 146 14.05 -22.48 14.14
N LYS A 147 13.97 -22.82 15.43
CA LYS A 147 12.97 -23.73 16.00
C LYS A 147 11.57 -23.12 16.12
N GLN A 148 11.42 -21.81 15.94
CA GLN A 148 10.15 -21.11 16.06
C GLN A 148 9.88 -20.28 14.79
N PRO A 149 8.62 -20.14 14.37
CA PRO A 149 8.26 -19.26 13.28
C PRO A 149 8.62 -17.81 13.63
N VAL A 150 9.10 -17.09 12.63
CA VAL A 150 9.39 -15.67 12.76
C VAL A 150 8.09 -14.92 12.98
N GLN A 151 8.04 -14.13 14.04
CA GLN A 151 6.90 -13.32 14.39
C GLN A 151 7.04 -11.89 13.84
N GLY A 152 5.94 -11.32 13.39
CA GLY A 152 5.86 -9.94 12.94
C GLY A 152 4.76 -9.17 13.66
N MET A 153 5.00 -7.86 13.81
CA MET A 153 3.99 -6.89 14.23
C MET A 153 3.99 -5.73 13.24
N ILE A 154 2.82 -5.28 12.85
CA ILE A 154 2.66 -4.14 11.94
C ILE A 154 1.63 -3.15 12.47
N LYS A 155 1.97 -1.84 12.44
CA LYS A 155 1.08 -0.73 12.81
C LYS A 155 1.10 0.33 11.70
N GLY A 156 -0.07 0.78 11.27
CA GLY A 156 -0.21 1.80 10.24
C GLY A 156 -1.65 2.01 9.79
N ASP A 157 -1.82 2.56 8.60
CA ASP A 157 -3.13 2.68 7.95
C ASP A 157 -3.65 1.30 7.53
N TYR A 158 -4.97 1.17 7.41
CA TYR A 158 -5.63 -0.11 7.12
C TYR A 158 -5.06 -0.81 5.88
N ASP A 159 -4.99 -0.11 4.75
CA ASP A 159 -4.51 -0.70 3.49
C ASP A 159 -3.04 -1.13 3.56
N PHE A 160 -2.20 -0.32 4.24
CA PHE A 160 -0.81 -0.65 4.50
C PHE A 160 -0.69 -1.91 5.38
N VAL A 161 -1.42 -1.94 6.50
CA VAL A 161 -1.40 -3.08 7.42
C VAL A 161 -1.84 -4.36 6.72
N LYS A 162 -2.91 -4.33 5.95
CA LYS A 162 -3.42 -5.51 5.20
C LYS A 162 -2.45 -5.95 4.12
N GLY A 163 -2.01 -5.03 3.29
CA GLY A 163 -1.17 -5.34 2.13
C GLY A 163 0.22 -5.85 2.52
N VAL A 164 0.89 -5.16 3.45
CA VAL A 164 2.22 -5.56 3.90
C VAL A 164 2.16 -6.82 4.76
N SER A 165 1.11 -7.01 5.59
CA SER A 165 0.92 -8.28 6.30
C SER A 165 0.83 -9.46 5.35
N ALA A 166 0.06 -9.34 4.27
CA ALA A 166 -0.06 -10.41 3.28
C ALA A 166 1.30 -10.74 2.65
N PHE A 167 2.08 -9.72 2.28
CA PHE A 167 3.43 -9.92 1.76
C PHE A 167 4.36 -10.62 2.77
N LEU A 168 4.34 -10.22 4.04
CA LEU A 168 5.14 -10.85 5.09
C LEU A 168 4.76 -12.31 5.30
N GLU A 169 3.46 -12.62 5.27
CA GLU A 169 2.96 -13.99 5.39
C GLU A 169 3.36 -14.85 4.19
N GLU A 170 3.36 -14.30 2.98
CA GLU A 170 3.91 -14.94 1.78
C GLU A 170 5.41 -15.22 1.93
N ALA A 171 6.16 -14.32 2.57
CA ALA A 171 7.58 -14.48 2.88
C ALA A 171 7.86 -15.45 4.04
N GLY A 172 6.84 -15.99 4.72
CA GLY A 172 6.97 -16.95 5.81
C GLY A 172 7.04 -16.34 7.21
N ILE A 173 6.72 -15.06 7.36
CA ILE A 173 6.65 -14.37 8.65
C ILE A 173 5.21 -14.42 9.16
N GLN A 174 5.01 -14.92 10.36
CA GLN A 174 3.69 -14.92 11.01
C GLN A 174 3.41 -13.54 11.61
N VAL A 175 2.52 -12.78 11.00
CA VAL A 175 2.12 -11.47 11.53
C VAL A 175 1.07 -11.67 12.63
N ILE A 176 1.53 -11.63 13.88
CA ILE A 176 0.71 -11.90 15.07
C ILE A 176 -0.09 -10.67 15.54
N HIS A 177 0.39 -9.47 15.23
CA HIS A 177 -0.30 -8.22 15.57
C HIS A 177 -0.41 -7.32 14.34
N LYS A 178 -1.64 -7.08 13.90
CA LYS A 178 -2.02 -6.18 12.81
C LYS A 178 -2.81 -5.02 13.39
N ILE A 179 -2.19 -3.85 13.54
CA ILE A 179 -2.74 -2.72 14.28
C ILE A 179 -3.00 -1.55 13.34
N CYS A 180 -4.25 -1.10 13.28
CA CYS A 180 -4.60 0.13 12.59
C CYS A 180 -4.51 1.34 13.50
N SER A 181 -3.93 2.42 12.95
CA SER A 181 -3.72 3.68 13.65
C SER A 181 -5.01 4.46 13.88
N HIS A 182 -6.04 4.23 13.07
CA HIS A 182 -7.33 4.90 13.17
C HIS A 182 -8.49 3.95 12.86
N SER A 183 -9.63 4.22 13.48
CA SER A 183 -10.84 3.41 13.32
C SER A 183 -11.63 3.83 12.08
N LEU A 184 -11.87 2.89 11.20
CA LEU A 184 -12.80 3.03 10.06
C LEU A 184 -14.02 2.16 10.37
N LYS A 185 -15.08 2.75 10.94
CA LYS A 185 -16.24 1.99 11.46
C LYS A 185 -16.77 0.92 10.49
N ALA A 186 -16.96 1.28 9.23
CA ALA A 186 -17.48 0.36 8.22
C ALA A 186 -16.56 -0.84 7.96
N ILE A 187 -15.24 -0.67 8.08
CA ILE A 187 -14.26 -1.74 7.87
C ILE A 187 -14.07 -2.54 9.16
N GLN A 188 -14.11 -1.89 10.31
CA GLN A 188 -13.93 -2.51 11.62
C GLN A 188 -14.97 -3.60 11.90
N GLU A 189 -16.21 -3.40 11.44
CA GLU A 189 -17.27 -4.38 11.54
C GLU A 189 -17.10 -5.54 10.56
N ALA A 190 -16.43 -5.33 9.42
CA ALA A 190 -16.27 -6.31 8.36
C ALA A 190 -14.95 -7.11 8.44
N ASP A 191 -13.90 -6.56 9.06
CA ASP A 191 -12.57 -7.19 9.12
C ASP A 191 -12.05 -7.31 10.56
N THR A 192 -12.22 -8.49 11.14
CA THR A 192 -11.76 -8.84 12.49
C THR A 192 -10.27 -9.23 12.53
N SER A 193 -9.60 -9.32 11.40
CA SER A 193 -8.18 -9.69 11.33
C SER A 193 -7.24 -8.55 11.75
N VAL A 194 -7.77 -7.32 11.84
CA VAL A 194 -7.03 -6.12 12.22
C VAL A 194 -7.55 -5.59 13.54
N THR A 195 -6.64 -5.20 14.43
CA THR A 195 -6.99 -4.65 15.74
C THR A 195 -6.96 -3.12 15.71
N TYR A 196 -7.98 -2.52 16.30
CA TYR A 196 -8.08 -1.09 16.52
C TYR A 196 -8.00 -0.81 18.01
N PHE A 197 -6.95 -0.14 18.44
CA PHE A 197 -6.83 0.28 19.84
C PHE A 197 -7.34 1.71 20.01
N LYS A 198 -8.21 1.89 21.00
CA LYS A 198 -8.74 3.22 21.37
C LYS A 198 -7.74 4.04 22.20
N GLU A 199 -6.90 3.35 22.95
CA GLU A 199 -5.94 3.95 23.88
C GLU A 199 -4.53 3.49 23.54
N GLU A 200 -3.60 4.41 23.58
CA GLU A 200 -2.19 4.18 23.26
C GLU A 200 -1.55 3.11 24.18
N GLY A 201 -1.93 3.10 25.45
CA GLY A 201 -1.42 2.13 26.42
C GLY A 201 -1.69 0.66 26.06
N GLN A 202 -2.72 0.38 25.28
CA GLN A 202 -3.11 -0.99 24.92
C GLN A 202 -2.07 -1.66 24.00
N TRP A 203 -1.56 -0.95 22.99
CA TRP A 203 -0.55 -1.51 22.09
C TRP A 203 0.86 -1.45 22.67
N LEU A 204 1.14 -0.54 23.62
CA LEU A 204 2.43 -0.45 24.29
C LEU A 204 2.78 -1.73 25.05
N SER A 205 1.84 -2.32 25.76
CA SER A 205 2.06 -3.60 26.47
C SER A 205 2.43 -4.72 25.50
N VAL A 206 1.78 -4.76 24.34
CA VAL A 206 2.07 -5.74 23.29
C VAL A 206 3.49 -5.57 22.75
N VAL A 207 3.86 -4.37 22.33
CA VAL A 207 5.17 -4.13 21.71
C VAL A 207 6.34 -4.37 22.66
N ARG A 208 6.17 -4.04 23.96
CA ARG A 208 7.20 -4.26 25.00
C ARG A 208 7.43 -5.75 25.29
N SER A 209 6.47 -6.61 25.03
CA SER A 209 6.60 -8.06 25.22
C SER A 209 7.27 -8.77 24.06
N LEU A 210 7.41 -8.13 22.90
CA LEU A 210 8.00 -8.73 21.70
C LEU A 210 9.53 -8.74 21.77
N GLN A 211 10.11 -9.90 21.48
CA GLN A 211 11.55 -10.08 21.34
C GLN A 211 11.86 -10.91 20.09
N HIS A 212 12.96 -10.60 19.43
CA HIS A 212 13.41 -11.27 18.21
C HIS A 212 12.33 -11.31 17.12
N ALA A 213 11.48 -10.29 17.08
CA ALA A 213 10.39 -10.11 16.12
C ALA A 213 10.74 -9.03 15.08
N LEU A 214 9.98 -9.05 13.98
CA LEU A 214 10.03 -8.02 12.97
C LEU A 214 8.91 -7.01 13.25
N VAL A 215 9.28 -5.76 13.54
CA VAL A 215 8.33 -4.70 13.93
C VAL A 215 8.33 -3.59 12.89
N ILE A 216 7.17 -3.36 12.29
CA ILE A 216 6.95 -2.35 11.25
C ILE A 216 5.93 -1.31 11.75
N GLY A 217 6.29 -0.03 11.67
CA GLY A 217 5.37 1.02 12.11
C GLY A 217 5.97 2.42 12.15
N ASP A 218 5.37 3.25 12.98
CA ASP A 218 5.79 4.63 13.22
C ASP A 218 6.91 4.74 14.28
N ASP A 219 7.52 5.92 14.38
CA ASP A 219 8.62 6.15 15.34
C ASP A 219 8.20 5.97 16.79
N VAL A 220 6.95 6.26 17.15
CA VAL A 220 6.46 6.09 18.53
C VAL A 220 6.47 4.63 18.92
N LEU A 221 5.95 3.77 18.03
CA LEU A 221 5.99 2.32 18.18
C LEU A 221 7.43 1.82 18.28
N LEU A 222 8.28 2.21 17.31
CA LEU A 222 9.64 1.68 17.18
C LEU A 222 10.57 2.06 18.34
N GLN A 223 10.35 3.21 18.98
CA GLN A 223 11.08 3.62 20.17
C GLN A 223 10.74 2.79 21.42
N GLN A 224 9.56 2.19 21.46
CA GLN A 224 9.12 1.34 22.57
C GLN A 224 9.50 -0.13 22.41
N CYS A 225 10.01 -0.52 21.25
CA CYS A 225 10.42 -1.89 20.95
C CYS A 225 11.73 -2.25 21.63
N ASP A 226 11.83 -3.49 22.11
CA ASP A 226 13.08 -4.07 22.57
C ASP A 226 14.17 -4.01 21.48
N ALA A 227 15.43 -3.91 21.89
CA ALA A 227 16.58 -3.82 20.99
C ALA A 227 16.80 -5.10 20.16
N THR A 228 16.30 -6.24 20.63
CA THR A 228 16.38 -7.52 19.91
C THR A 228 15.48 -7.62 18.68
N ASN A 229 14.52 -6.70 18.56
CA ASN A 229 13.60 -6.66 17.42
C ASN A 229 14.23 -5.95 16.22
N GLN A 230 14.02 -6.49 15.03
CA GLN A 230 14.32 -5.77 13.79
C GLN A 230 13.19 -4.79 13.47
N LYS A 231 13.55 -3.53 13.15
CA LYS A 231 12.65 -2.40 13.07
C LYS A 231 12.61 -1.80 11.68
N LEU A 232 11.41 -1.64 11.10
CA LEU A 232 11.20 -0.90 9.86
C LEU A 232 10.25 0.28 10.09
N ARG A 233 10.75 1.48 9.88
CA ARG A 233 9.90 2.66 9.83
C ARG A 233 9.11 2.68 8.53
N ALA A 234 7.79 2.69 8.64
CA ALA A 234 6.90 2.61 7.49
C ALA A 234 5.58 3.38 7.65
N ALA A 235 5.37 4.03 8.78
CA ALA A 235 4.16 4.80 9.06
C ALA A 235 4.47 6.16 9.73
N SER A 236 3.52 7.06 9.70
CA SER A 236 3.56 8.32 10.45
C SER A 236 2.96 8.12 11.85
N PRO A 237 3.38 8.88 12.89
CA PRO A 237 4.30 10.02 12.84
C PRO A 237 5.79 9.64 12.81
N ILE A 238 6.58 10.51 12.20
CA ILE A 238 8.04 10.42 12.14
C ILE A 238 8.62 11.48 13.06
N LEU A 239 9.32 11.06 14.12
CA LEU A 239 9.84 11.92 15.16
C LEU A 239 11.35 12.17 15.07
N SER A 240 12.08 11.26 14.46
CA SER A 240 13.53 11.35 14.35
C SER A 240 13.97 11.46 12.90
N GLY A 241 14.94 12.33 12.61
CA GLY A 241 15.52 12.71 11.32
C GLY A 241 15.51 11.63 10.24
N SER A 242 14.34 11.41 9.67
CA SER A 242 14.20 10.50 8.55
C SER A 242 14.47 11.26 7.27
N GLN A 243 15.39 10.77 6.49
CA GLN A 243 15.45 11.18 5.12
C GLN A 243 14.25 10.58 4.40
N VAL A 244 13.42 11.43 3.81
CA VAL A 244 12.38 11.00 2.88
C VAL A 244 13.11 10.53 1.62
N ALA A 245 13.33 9.24 1.53
CA ALA A 245 13.93 8.64 0.36
C ALA A 245 12.84 8.55 -0.73
N SER A 246 12.78 9.55 -1.60
CA SER A 246 11.78 9.64 -2.67
C SER A 246 11.81 8.46 -3.65
N HIS A 247 12.87 7.67 -3.66
CA HIS A 247 13.09 6.54 -4.57
C HIS A 247 12.80 5.16 -3.95
N LEU A 248 12.35 5.11 -2.70
CA LEU A 248 12.05 3.85 -1.99
C LEU A 248 10.56 3.76 -1.67
N PRO A 249 9.71 3.31 -2.61
CA PRO A 249 8.29 3.11 -2.35
C PRO A 249 8.05 1.91 -1.42
N PHE A 250 6.81 1.79 -0.92
CA PHE A 250 6.28 0.57 -0.33
C PHE A 250 5.33 -0.17 -1.29
N MET A 251 4.77 0.54 -2.26
CA MET A 251 3.87 0.00 -3.26
C MET A 251 4.62 -0.42 -4.53
N GLY A 252 3.98 -1.28 -5.32
CA GLY A 252 4.48 -1.70 -6.61
C GLY A 252 5.62 -2.71 -6.55
N GLU A 253 6.25 -2.93 -7.69
CA GLU A 253 7.35 -3.88 -7.83
C GLU A 253 8.56 -3.47 -6.99
N LYS A 254 8.96 -2.19 -7.04
CA LYS A 254 10.10 -1.69 -6.26
C LYS A 254 9.83 -1.68 -4.77
N GLY A 255 8.58 -1.43 -4.35
CA GLY A 255 8.18 -1.56 -2.97
C GLY A 255 8.30 -2.99 -2.46
N ALA A 256 7.89 -3.96 -3.29
CA ALA A 256 8.06 -5.38 -2.98
C ALA A 256 9.53 -5.79 -2.91
N ASP A 257 10.38 -5.29 -3.82
CA ASP A 257 11.84 -5.53 -3.79
C ASP A 257 12.46 -5.02 -2.47
N SER A 258 12.12 -3.79 -2.07
CA SER A 258 12.61 -3.19 -0.81
C SER A 258 12.16 -3.96 0.44
N LEU A 259 10.90 -4.40 0.47
CA LEU A 259 10.38 -5.23 1.56
C LEU A 259 11.03 -6.62 1.59
N GLN A 260 11.31 -7.20 0.42
CA GLN A 260 12.01 -8.49 0.33
C GLN A 260 13.44 -8.40 0.86
N GLU A 261 14.19 -7.34 0.51
CA GLU A 261 15.54 -7.09 1.00
C GLU A 261 15.53 -7.02 2.54
N PHE A 262 14.61 -6.25 3.11
CA PHE A 262 14.44 -6.13 4.55
C PHE A 262 14.14 -7.49 5.24
N VAL A 263 13.31 -8.33 4.64
CA VAL A 263 13.01 -9.68 5.14
C VAL A 263 14.23 -10.59 5.03
N GLN A 264 15.02 -10.48 3.94
CA GLN A 264 16.24 -11.27 3.77
C GLN A 264 17.29 -10.93 4.83
N GLU A 265 17.52 -9.65 5.12
CA GLU A 265 18.41 -9.20 6.19
C GLU A 265 18.01 -9.81 7.54
N TYR A 266 16.70 -9.85 7.81
CA TYR A 266 16.18 -10.45 9.05
C TYR A 266 16.46 -11.96 9.15
N TYR A 267 16.42 -12.70 8.04
CA TYR A 267 16.73 -14.14 8.04
C TYR A 267 18.22 -14.43 8.16
N GLN A 268 19.10 -13.48 7.81
CA GLN A 268 20.55 -13.64 7.86
C GLN A 268 21.15 -13.26 9.20
N GLY A 269 20.52 -12.40 10.00
CA GLY A 269 20.94 -11.98 11.34
C GLY A 269 20.40 -12.90 12.42
#